data_e4f21dbb66ef9d7335f5e34f6367b82e
#
_entry.id   e4f21dbb66ef9d7335f5e34f6367b82e
#
_cell.length_a   1.000
_cell.length_b   1.000
_cell.length_c   1.000
_cell.angle_alpha   90.00
_cell.angle_beta   90.00
_cell.angle_gamma   90.00
#
_symmetry.space_group_name_H-M   'P 1'
#
loop_
_entity.id
_entity.type
_entity.pdbx_description
1 polymer ?
#
loop_
_entity_poly.entity_id
_entity_poly.type
_entity_poly.pdbx_seq_one_letter_code
_entity_poly.pdbx_strand_id
1 'polypeptide(L)'
;PARKFIKQEYSDEEYAQELKKIENRFVPFLDICKKNHTAIRIGVNHGSLSDRIRNRYGDTPEGIVESCMEFLRICKQQNFNDVVISIKSSNTVVMVRSVRLLVDQMQKEEMKYPLHLGVTEAGDGEDGRIKSAVGIGALLCDGIGDTVRVSLSEEPSAEIPVARHLVDYISKKTGHLIVPGTQAKEFDWLHPERRFTRAVNGIGGSNVPVVIGTGSGNADSSDDKQKADYIYVGSKLPESLEKNQNYLLDCNVYAELQAQGNLPVGKNGANIIYPIFPITAMPFVCMIKADLKFLVLQFGAPTEEYLACLKTHPEVVVVCTSNHQNRLADQRALVHEMWNNGAFNPVVFTQMYRHSKAEKSDFQLEAAADMGALMIDGLTDGIWLMNDGDIPNDEITDTAFGILQAARLRTSKTEYISCPGCGRTLYDLRETISEIREAD
;
A
#
# COMPACT_ATOMS: atom_id res chain seq x y z
N PRO A 1 -14.68 -10.62 -27.10
CA PRO A 1 -14.43 -9.52 -28.01
C PRO A 1 -15.28 -8.34 -27.57
N ALA A 2 -14.63 -7.22 -27.30
CA ALA A 2 -15.33 -6.00 -26.93
C ALA A 2 -16.31 -5.65 -28.06
N ARG A 3 -17.60 -5.82 -27.80
CA ARG A 3 -18.62 -5.22 -28.64
C ARG A 3 -18.55 -3.71 -28.43
N LYS A 4 -18.68 -2.95 -29.53
CA LYS A 4 -18.86 -1.49 -29.45
C LYS A 4 -20.01 -1.20 -28.49
N PHE A 5 -19.85 -0.24 -27.58
CA PHE A 5 -20.87 0.22 -26.67
C PHE A 5 -22.07 0.75 -27.46
N ILE A 6 -23.12 -0.06 -27.56
CA ILE A 6 -24.28 0.21 -28.40
C ILE A 6 -25.44 0.75 -27.55
N LYS A 7 -25.45 0.45 -26.24
CA LYS A 7 -26.58 0.78 -25.38
C LYS A 7 -26.10 1.41 -24.06
N GLN A 8 -26.74 2.52 -23.70
CA GLN A 8 -26.37 3.28 -22.49
C GLN A 8 -27.18 2.91 -21.24
N GLU A 9 -28.34 2.26 -21.41
CA GLU A 9 -29.21 1.87 -20.29
C GLU A 9 -29.81 0.49 -20.53
N TYR A 10 -29.88 -0.34 -19.47
CA TYR A 10 -30.51 -1.65 -19.47
C TYR A 10 -31.65 -1.68 -18.46
N SER A 11 -32.87 -2.06 -18.86
CA SER A 11 -33.93 -2.38 -17.92
C SER A 11 -33.60 -3.68 -17.16
N ASP A 12 -34.32 -3.95 -16.07
CA ASP A 12 -34.12 -5.20 -15.30
C ASP A 12 -34.42 -6.44 -16.14
N GLU A 13 -35.45 -6.37 -17.02
CA GLU A 13 -35.81 -7.45 -17.94
C GLU A 13 -34.69 -7.69 -18.97
N GLU A 14 -34.15 -6.63 -19.52
CA GLU A 14 -33.04 -6.73 -20.49
C GLU A 14 -31.77 -7.28 -19.84
N TYR A 15 -31.47 -6.84 -18.62
CA TYR A 15 -30.36 -7.36 -17.84
C TYR A 15 -30.52 -8.87 -17.59
N ALA A 16 -31.72 -9.30 -17.16
CA ALA A 16 -32.03 -10.71 -16.95
C ALA A 16 -31.93 -11.55 -18.24
N GLN A 17 -32.36 -11.00 -19.38
CA GLN A 17 -32.22 -11.66 -20.68
C GLN A 17 -30.74 -11.86 -21.06
N GLU A 18 -29.89 -10.87 -20.83
CA GLU A 18 -28.44 -11.01 -21.09
C GLU A 18 -27.80 -12.06 -20.17
N LEU A 19 -28.19 -12.13 -18.89
CA LEU A 19 -27.76 -13.20 -17.99
C LEU A 19 -28.16 -14.58 -18.52
N LYS A 20 -29.40 -14.73 -18.99
CA LYS A 20 -29.87 -15.99 -19.58
C LYS A 20 -29.08 -16.38 -20.82
N LYS A 21 -28.69 -15.42 -21.64
CA LYS A 21 -27.81 -15.68 -22.80
C LYS A 21 -26.41 -16.17 -22.37
N ILE A 22 -25.87 -15.61 -21.27
CA ILE A 22 -24.59 -16.07 -20.72
C ILE A 22 -24.75 -17.51 -20.24
N GLU A 23 -25.76 -17.81 -19.41
CA GLU A 23 -26.04 -19.14 -18.91
C GLU A 23 -26.14 -20.17 -20.04
N ASN A 24 -26.96 -19.89 -21.07
CA ASN A 24 -27.15 -20.77 -22.22
C ASN A 24 -25.85 -21.09 -22.99
N ARG A 25 -24.86 -20.20 -22.96
CA ARG A 25 -23.55 -20.42 -23.60
C ARG A 25 -22.54 -21.07 -22.67
N PHE A 26 -22.62 -20.76 -21.37
CA PHE A 26 -21.64 -21.18 -20.39
C PHE A 26 -21.91 -22.61 -19.90
N VAL A 27 -23.17 -23.01 -19.70
CA VAL A 27 -23.54 -24.36 -19.24
C VAL A 27 -22.99 -25.47 -20.15
N PRO A 28 -23.15 -25.43 -21.49
CA PRO A 28 -22.56 -26.44 -22.37
C PRO A 28 -21.03 -26.54 -22.27
N PHE A 29 -20.35 -25.39 -22.00
CA PHE A 29 -18.91 -25.37 -21.77
C PHE A 29 -18.55 -26.05 -20.44
N LEU A 30 -19.30 -25.80 -19.36
CA LEU A 30 -19.13 -26.48 -18.10
C LEU A 30 -19.32 -28.00 -18.22
N ASP A 31 -20.29 -28.46 -19.02
CA ASP A 31 -20.51 -29.88 -19.27
C ASP A 31 -19.32 -30.55 -19.96
N ILE A 32 -18.68 -29.85 -20.91
CA ILE A 32 -17.44 -30.31 -21.54
C ILE A 32 -16.32 -30.39 -20.50
N CYS A 33 -16.20 -29.39 -19.64
CA CYS A 33 -15.19 -29.38 -18.58
C CYS A 33 -15.38 -30.52 -17.58
N LYS A 34 -16.63 -30.79 -17.15
CA LYS A 34 -16.97 -31.92 -16.29
C LYS A 34 -16.57 -33.25 -16.94
N LYS A 35 -16.95 -33.44 -18.19
CA LYS A 35 -16.64 -34.67 -18.93
C LYS A 35 -15.13 -34.93 -19.06
N ASN A 36 -14.33 -33.87 -19.17
CA ASN A 36 -12.89 -33.96 -19.36
C ASN A 36 -12.10 -33.72 -18.06
N HIS A 37 -12.73 -33.63 -16.91
CA HIS A 37 -12.10 -33.33 -15.62
C HIS A 37 -11.18 -32.11 -15.69
N THR A 38 -11.65 -31.04 -16.33
CA THR A 38 -10.89 -29.82 -16.57
C THR A 38 -11.38 -28.70 -15.68
N ALA A 39 -10.49 -28.17 -14.84
CA ALA A 39 -10.78 -26.96 -14.06
C ALA A 39 -10.81 -25.70 -14.96
N ILE A 40 -11.57 -24.70 -14.52
CA ILE A 40 -11.64 -23.40 -15.22
C ILE A 40 -11.12 -22.28 -14.35
N ARG A 41 -10.65 -21.22 -14.98
CA ARG A 41 -10.36 -19.97 -14.30
C ARG A 41 -11.29 -18.86 -14.79
N ILE A 42 -12.11 -18.33 -13.89
CA ILE A 42 -12.93 -17.14 -14.11
C ILE A 42 -12.04 -15.93 -13.85
N GLY A 43 -11.75 -15.19 -14.92
CA GLY A 43 -10.87 -14.01 -14.85
C GLY A 43 -11.64 -12.74 -15.18
N VAL A 44 -11.60 -11.75 -14.28
CA VAL A 44 -12.17 -10.42 -14.48
C VAL A 44 -11.05 -9.38 -14.41
N ASN A 45 -10.96 -8.51 -15.40
CA ASN A 45 -10.01 -7.41 -15.44
C ASN A 45 -10.75 -6.07 -15.38
N HIS A 46 -10.28 -5.17 -14.54
CA HIS A 46 -10.69 -3.77 -14.54
C HIS A 46 -10.51 -3.17 -15.95
N GLY A 47 -11.45 -2.35 -16.38
CA GLY A 47 -11.45 -1.77 -17.72
C GLY A 47 -12.01 -2.68 -18.85
N SER A 48 -12.31 -3.97 -18.55
CA SER A 48 -12.84 -4.94 -19.54
C SER A 48 -14.23 -5.45 -19.19
N LEU A 49 -14.98 -4.74 -18.39
CA LEU A 49 -16.34 -5.09 -17.99
C LEU A 49 -17.33 -4.97 -19.15
N SER A 50 -18.39 -5.79 -19.11
CA SER A 50 -19.47 -5.70 -20.12
C SER A 50 -20.29 -4.43 -19.95
N ASP A 51 -20.93 -3.95 -21.04
CA ASP A 51 -21.73 -2.72 -21.05
C ASP A 51 -22.82 -2.74 -19.96
N ARG A 52 -23.52 -3.86 -19.77
CA ARG A 52 -24.59 -3.97 -18.77
C ARG A 52 -24.07 -3.84 -17.34
N ILE A 53 -22.87 -4.37 -17.05
CA ILE A 53 -22.22 -4.21 -15.73
C ILE A 53 -21.80 -2.77 -15.54
N ARG A 54 -21.12 -2.17 -16.50
CA ARG A 54 -20.66 -0.77 -16.42
C ARG A 54 -21.82 0.21 -16.30
N ASN A 55 -22.94 -0.07 -16.96
CA ASN A 55 -24.14 0.74 -16.89
C ASN A 55 -24.77 0.70 -15.47
N ARG A 56 -24.86 -0.50 -14.88
CA ARG A 56 -25.53 -0.68 -13.58
C ARG A 56 -24.63 -0.37 -12.38
N TYR A 57 -23.37 -0.75 -12.45
CA TYR A 57 -22.42 -0.68 -11.30
C TYR A 57 -21.24 0.26 -11.55
N GLY A 58 -21.04 0.76 -12.76
CA GLY A 58 -19.85 1.50 -13.14
C GLY A 58 -18.62 0.59 -13.34
N ASP A 59 -17.47 1.21 -13.59
CA ASP A 59 -16.16 0.53 -13.61
C ASP A 59 -15.54 0.60 -12.19
N THR A 60 -16.22 -0.04 -11.25
CA THR A 60 -15.98 0.01 -9.80
C THR A 60 -15.64 -1.38 -9.25
N PRO A 61 -15.12 -1.49 -8.03
CA PRO A 61 -14.95 -2.78 -7.36
C PRO A 61 -16.23 -3.62 -7.34
N GLU A 62 -17.40 -3.01 -7.09
CA GLU A 62 -18.70 -3.67 -7.08
C GLU A 62 -19.06 -4.25 -8.45
N GLY A 63 -18.80 -3.50 -9.53
CA GLY A 63 -19.01 -3.98 -10.89
C GLY A 63 -18.08 -5.14 -11.27
N ILE A 64 -16.83 -5.10 -10.83
CA ILE A 64 -15.87 -6.19 -11.00
C ILE A 64 -16.35 -7.45 -10.28
N VAL A 65 -16.78 -7.31 -9.03
CA VAL A 65 -17.28 -8.42 -8.20
C VAL A 65 -18.55 -9.02 -8.81
N GLU A 66 -19.55 -8.21 -9.14
CA GLU A 66 -20.78 -8.72 -9.73
C GLU A 66 -20.52 -9.42 -11.07
N SER A 67 -19.64 -8.88 -11.91
CA SER A 67 -19.21 -9.56 -13.14
C SER A 67 -18.64 -10.96 -12.90
N CYS A 68 -17.96 -11.17 -11.77
CA CYS A 68 -17.45 -12.47 -11.34
C CYS A 68 -18.57 -13.36 -10.79
N MET A 69 -19.40 -12.82 -9.87
CA MET A 69 -20.43 -13.54 -9.15
C MET A 69 -21.52 -14.10 -10.10
N GLU A 70 -21.82 -13.42 -11.20
CA GLU A 70 -22.76 -13.96 -12.20
C GLU A 70 -22.31 -15.32 -12.74
N PHE A 71 -21.02 -15.51 -13.01
CA PHE A 71 -20.49 -16.80 -13.45
C PHE A 71 -20.40 -17.82 -12.31
N LEU A 72 -20.04 -17.37 -11.11
CA LEU A 72 -19.94 -18.26 -9.94
C LEU A 72 -21.30 -18.82 -9.54
N ARG A 73 -22.37 -18.02 -9.63
CA ARG A 73 -23.75 -18.48 -9.36
C ARG A 73 -24.15 -19.57 -10.36
N ILE A 74 -23.78 -19.44 -11.64
CA ILE A 74 -24.02 -20.50 -12.64
C ILE A 74 -23.21 -21.75 -12.30
N CYS A 75 -21.93 -21.63 -11.93
CA CYS A 75 -21.10 -22.76 -11.51
C CYS A 75 -21.73 -23.49 -10.32
N LYS A 76 -22.17 -22.76 -9.29
CA LYS A 76 -22.85 -23.31 -8.10
C LYS A 76 -24.14 -24.05 -8.49
N GLN A 77 -24.99 -23.44 -9.32
CA GLN A 77 -26.24 -24.07 -9.82
C GLN A 77 -25.98 -25.34 -10.61
N GLN A 78 -24.88 -25.40 -11.33
CA GLN A 78 -24.46 -26.57 -12.11
C GLN A 78 -23.65 -27.57 -11.30
N ASN A 79 -23.44 -27.39 -9.99
CA ASN A 79 -22.55 -28.20 -9.16
C ASN A 79 -21.15 -28.36 -9.74
N PHE A 80 -20.58 -27.29 -10.30
CA PHE A 80 -19.24 -27.24 -10.87
C PHE A 80 -18.31 -26.50 -9.90
N ASN A 81 -17.40 -27.23 -9.22
CA ASN A 81 -16.56 -26.70 -8.17
C ASN A 81 -15.07 -26.54 -8.56
N ASP A 82 -14.69 -27.06 -9.74
CA ASP A 82 -13.29 -26.98 -10.23
C ASP A 82 -13.02 -25.59 -10.84
N VAL A 83 -13.12 -24.55 -10.00
CA VAL A 83 -13.04 -23.15 -10.38
C VAL A 83 -11.93 -22.46 -9.60
N VAL A 84 -11.11 -21.66 -10.30
CA VAL A 84 -10.18 -20.68 -9.72
C VAL A 84 -10.63 -19.29 -10.16
N ILE A 85 -10.54 -18.32 -9.27
CA ILE A 85 -10.95 -16.95 -9.56
C ILE A 85 -9.73 -16.05 -9.66
N SER A 86 -9.76 -15.10 -10.60
CA SER A 86 -8.71 -14.12 -10.78
C SER A 86 -9.33 -12.74 -11.04
N ILE A 87 -9.19 -11.83 -10.09
CA ILE A 87 -9.47 -10.40 -10.29
C ILE A 87 -8.13 -9.68 -10.46
N LYS A 88 -8.03 -8.87 -11.50
CA LYS A 88 -6.80 -8.13 -11.82
C LYS A 88 -7.11 -6.69 -12.18
N SER A 89 -6.23 -5.81 -11.73
CA SER A 89 -6.23 -4.38 -12.08
C SER A 89 -4.79 -3.86 -12.09
N SER A 90 -4.53 -2.84 -12.87
CA SER A 90 -3.28 -2.05 -12.78
C SER A 90 -3.31 -1.08 -11.61
N ASN A 91 -4.50 -0.76 -11.07
CA ASN A 91 -4.68 0.01 -9.86
C ASN A 91 -4.75 -0.93 -8.65
N THR A 92 -3.76 -0.86 -7.77
CA THR A 92 -3.62 -1.71 -6.58
C THR A 92 -4.79 -1.57 -5.62
N VAL A 93 -5.28 -0.34 -5.40
CA VAL A 93 -6.41 -0.06 -4.50
C VAL A 93 -7.68 -0.71 -5.02
N VAL A 94 -7.98 -0.56 -6.32
CA VAL A 94 -9.14 -1.20 -6.97
C VAL A 94 -9.03 -2.72 -6.88
N MET A 95 -7.84 -3.28 -7.12
CA MET A 95 -7.60 -4.72 -7.06
C MET A 95 -7.85 -5.27 -5.65
N VAL A 96 -7.24 -4.65 -4.62
CA VAL A 96 -7.38 -5.10 -3.22
C VAL A 96 -8.83 -5.00 -2.74
N ARG A 97 -9.50 -3.86 -2.99
CA ARG A 97 -10.91 -3.67 -2.63
C ARG A 97 -11.82 -4.69 -3.32
N SER A 98 -11.63 -4.92 -4.63
CA SER A 98 -12.44 -5.89 -5.38
C SER A 98 -12.27 -7.31 -4.85
N VAL A 99 -11.05 -7.73 -4.48
CA VAL A 99 -10.82 -9.07 -3.95
C VAL A 99 -11.40 -9.23 -2.55
N ARG A 100 -11.24 -8.24 -1.67
CA ARG A 100 -11.88 -8.23 -0.34
C ARG A 100 -13.42 -8.33 -0.44
N LEU A 101 -13.99 -7.52 -1.32
CA LEU A 101 -15.44 -7.52 -1.57
C LEU A 101 -15.92 -8.85 -2.15
N LEU A 102 -15.15 -9.47 -3.06
CA LEU A 102 -15.45 -10.79 -3.62
C LEU A 102 -15.46 -11.86 -2.53
N VAL A 103 -14.48 -11.85 -1.61
CA VAL A 103 -14.42 -12.81 -0.49
C VAL A 103 -15.65 -12.67 0.39
N ASP A 104 -16.03 -11.45 0.76
CA ASP A 104 -17.22 -11.17 1.56
C ASP A 104 -18.49 -11.65 0.85
N GLN A 105 -18.64 -11.35 -0.45
CA GLN A 105 -19.81 -11.77 -1.22
C GLN A 105 -19.86 -13.29 -1.41
N MET A 106 -18.74 -13.96 -1.64
CA MET A 106 -18.68 -15.42 -1.71
C MET A 106 -19.08 -16.06 -0.38
N GLN A 107 -18.64 -15.50 0.76
CA GLN A 107 -19.03 -15.98 2.08
C GLN A 107 -20.55 -15.86 2.30
N LYS A 108 -21.15 -14.74 1.95
CA LYS A 108 -22.59 -14.49 2.04
C LYS A 108 -23.41 -15.47 1.19
N GLU A 109 -22.87 -15.87 0.04
CA GLU A 109 -23.51 -16.83 -0.87
C GLU A 109 -23.01 -18.28 -0.68
N GLU A 110 -22.29 -18.58 0.41
CA GLU A 110 -21.76 -19.91 0.75
C GLU A 110 -20.90 -20.53 -0.34
N MET A 111 -20.00 -19.74 -0.90
CA MET A 111 -19.03 -20.15 -1.92
C MET A 111 -17.60 -20.09 -1.36
N LYS A 112 -16.74 -21.05 -1.78
CA LYS A 112 -15.34 -21.17 -1.34
C LYS A 112 -14.48 -21.61 -2.53
N TYR A 113 -14.13 -20.66 -3.38
CA TYR A 113 -13.28 -20.93 -4.54
C TYR A 113 -11.88 -20.33 -4.33
N PRO A 114 -10.81 -21.03 -4.76
CA PRO A 114 -9.46 -20.52 -4.72
C PRO A 114 -9.27 -19.21 -5.50
N LEU A 115 -8.41 -18.35 -4.97
CA LEU A 115 -8.11 -17.04 -5.52
C LEU A 115 -6.69 -16.98 -6.09
N HIS A 116 -6.60 -16.50 -7.33
CA HIS A 116 -5.34 -16.23 -8.01
C HIS A 116 -5.11 -14.71 -8.06
N LEU A 117 -4.17 -14.22 -7.25
CA LEU A 117 -3.88 -12.81 -7.11
C LEU A 117 -2.90 -12.32 -8.18
N GLY A 118 -3.06 -11.07 -8.60
CA GLY A 118 -2.08 -10.43 -9.47
C GLY A 118 -2.42 -8.99 -9.80
N VAL A 119 -1.39 -8.15 -9.84
CA VAL A 119 -1.47 -6.80 -10.41
C VAL A 119 -1.13 -6.92 -11.90
N THR A 120 -1.96 -6.39 -12.79
CA THR A 120 -1.66 -6.36 -14.22
C THR A 120 -0.96 -5.07 -14.60
N GLU A 121 -0.10 -5.14 -15.61
CA GLU A 121 0.58 -3.95 -16.13
C GLU A 121 1.29 -3.20 -14.99
N ALA A 122 2.00 -3.96 -14.13
CA ALA A 122 2.66 -3.39 -12.98
C ALA A 122 3.82 -2.46 -13.35
N GLY A 123 4.36 -2.62 -14.54
CA GLY A 123 5.54 -1.93 -15.02
C GLY A 123 6.77 -2.84 -15.04
N ASP A 124 7.92 -2.25 -15.17
CA ASP A 124 9.21 -2.94 -15.15
C ASP A 124 10.08 -2.49 -13.97
N GLY A 125 11.20 -3.14 -13.78
CA GLY A 125 12.19 -2.79 -12.78
C GLY A 125 11.62 -2.70 -11.36
N GLU A 126 12.03 -1.67 -10.66
CA GLU A 126 11.67 -1.44 -9.26
C GLU A 126 10.17 -1.13 -9.08
N ASP A 127 9.60 -0.32 -9.98
CA ASP A 127 8.19 0.09 -9.88
C ASP A 127 7.24 -1.09 -10.01
N GLY A 128 7.52 -2.01 -10.93
CA GLY A 128 6.74 -3.23 -11.11
C GLY A 128 6.78 -4.14 -9.88
N ARG A 129 7.96 -4.26 -9.25
CA ARG A 129 8.15 -5.04 -8.02
C ARG A 129 7.41 -4.43 -6.84
N ILE A 130 7.60 -3.14 -6.59
CA ILE A 130 6.93 -2.40 -5.50
C ILE A 130 5.41 -2.46 -5.66
N LYS A 131 4.91 -2.20 -6.87
CA LYS A 131 3.48 -2.21 -7.15
C LYS A 131 2.85 -3.60 -6.97
N SER A 132 3.56 -4.65 -7.41
CA SER A 132 3.12 -6.03 -7.19
C SER A 132 3.10 -6.38 -5.71
N ALA A 133 4.13 -5.99 -4.94
CA ALA A 133 4.23 -6.26 -3.52
C ALA A 133 3.17 -5.48 -2.71
N VAL A 134 2.89 -4.23 -3.04
CA VAL A 134 1.81 -3.44 -2.42
C VAL A 134 0.45 -4.13 -2.61
N GLY A 135 0.10 -4.51 -3.85
CA GLY A 135 -1.22 -5.07 -4.14
C GLY A 135 -1.38 -6.51 -3.67
N ILE A 136 -0.47 -7.40 -4.07
CA ILE A 136 -0.52 -8.83 -3.71
C ILE A 136 -0.22 -8.99 -2.22
N GLY A 137 0.79 -8.28 -1.70
CA GLY A 137 1.20 -8.35 -0.31
C GLY A 137 0.09 -7.94 0.65
N ALA A 138 -0.69 -6.90 0.35
CA ALA A 138 -1.82 -6.48 1.17
C ALA A 138 -2.84 -7.62 1.36
N LEU A 139 -3.20 -8.32 0.29
CA LEU A 139 -4.15 -9.43 0.35
C LEU A 139 -3.57 -10.66 1.06
N LEU A 140 -2.33 -11.04 0.76
CA LEU A 140 -1.69 -12.16 1.44
C LEU A 140 -1.54 -11.91 2.95
N CYS A 141 -1.25 -10.67 3.35
CA CYS A 141 -1.20 -10.29 4.77
C CYS A 141 -2.59 -10.32 5.44
N ASP A 142 -3.67 -10.16 4.68
CA ASP A 142 -5.04 -10.37 5.17
C ASP A 142 -5.44 -11.86 5.20
N GLY A 143 -4.55 -12.77 4.79
CA GLY A 143 -4.84 -14.21 4.68
C GLY A 143 -5.64 -14.58 3.43
N ILE A 144 -5.67 -13.73 2.41
CA ILE A 144 -6.43 -13.89 1.17
C ILE A 144 -5.48 -14.23 0.02
N GLY A 145 -5.73 -15.33 -0.67
CA GLY A 145 -5.02 -15.75 -1.87
C GLY A 145 -4.40 -17.13 -1.75
N ASP A 146 -4.52 -17.92 -2.82
CA ASP A 146 -4.04 -19.31 -2.90
C ASP A 146 -2.88 -19.45 -3.89
N THR A 147 -2.87 -18.63 -4.93
CA THR A 147 -1.78 -18.54 -5.91
C THR A 147 -1.56 -17.08 -6.30
N VAL A 148 -0.35 -16.76 -6.77
CA VAL A 148 0.02 -15.40 -7.18
C VAL A 148 0.66 -15.39 -8.56
N ARG A 149 0.50 -14.25 -9.26
CA ARG A 149 1.25 -13.91 -10.46
C ARG A 149 1.79 -12.48 -10.32
N VAL A 150 3.09 -12.33 -10.38
CA VAL A 150 3.75 -11.06 -10.66
C VAL A 150 3.72 -10.84 -12.18
N SER A 151 3.56 -9.61 -12.63
CA SER A 151 3.51 -9.26 -14.06
C SER A 151 4.45 -8.09 -14.31
N LEU A 152 5.65 -8.40 -14.79
CA LEU A 152 6.68 -7.43 -15.11
C LEU A 152 6.86 -7.30 -16.63
N SER A 153 7.31 -6.12 -17.08
CA SER A 153 7.69 -5.90 -18.50
C SER A 153 9.15 -6.32 -18.71
N GLU A 154 9.52 -7.49 -18.19
CA GLU A 154 10.84 -8.10 -18.24
C GLU A 154 10.75 -9.50 -18.86
N GLU A 155 11.88 -10.25 -18.87
CA GLU A 155 11.84 -11.67 -19.21
C GLU A 155 10.91 -12.42 -18.26
N PRO A 156 10.04 -13.34 -18.74
CA PRO A 156 9.09 -14.05 -17.88
C PRO A 156 9.74 -14.82 -16.71
N SER A 157 10.99 -15.22 -16.86
CA SER A 157 11.76 -15.89 -15.80
C SER A 157 12.07 -14.97 -14.61
N ALA A 158 12.10 -13.64 -14.80
CA ALA A 158 12.34 -12.66 -13.75
C ALA A 158 11.15 -12.55 -12.77
N GLU A 159 9.95 -12.90 -13.19
CA GLU A 159 8.74 -12.87 -12.33
C GLU A 159 8.78 -13.91 -11.21
N ILE A 160 9.42 -15.08 -11.46
CA ILE A 160 9.41 -16.24 -10.54
C ILE A 160 10.10 -15.94 -9.21
N PRO A 161 11.35 -15.44 -9.17
CA PRO A 161 12.03 -15.13 -7.91
C PRO A 161 11.28 -14.06 -7.11
N VAL A 162 10.74 -13.03 -7.77
CA VAL A 162 9.96 -11.96 -7.14
C VAL A 162 8.70 -12.51 -6.47
N ALA A 163 7.92 -13.32 -7.21
CA ALA A 163 6.71 -13.93 -6.67
C ALA A 163 7.02 -14.87 -5.49
N ARG A 164 8.08 -15.68 -5.60
CA ARG A 164 8.51 -16.62 -4.56
C ARG A 164 8.98 -15.87 -3.30
N HIS A 165 9.85 -14.87 -3.46
CA HIS A 165 10.33 -14.07 -2.33
C HIS A 165 9.18 -13.44 -1.56
N LEU A 166 8.22 -12.83 -2.25
CA LEU A 166 7.05 -12.20 -1.63
C LEU A 166 6.22 -13.22 -0.81
N VAL A 167 5.92 -14.38 -1.39
CA VAL A 167 5.17 -15.45 -0.70
C VAL A 167 5.95 -15.98 0.50
N ASP A 168 7.24 -16.28 0.34
CA ASP A 168 8.10 -16.82 1.41
C ASP A 168 8.25 -15.81 2.56
N TYR A 169 8.40 -14.51 2.25
CA TYR A 169 8.49 -13.45 3.24
C TYR A 169 7.22 -13.36 4.10
N ILE A 170 6.05 -13.36 3.46
CA ILE A 170 4.78 -13.27 4.19
C ILE A 170 4.50 -14.56 4.96
N SER A 171 4.82 -15.73 4.39
CA SER A 171 4.63 -17.03 5.05
C SER A 171 5.47 -17.17 6.31
N LYS A 172 6.66 -16.57 6.38
CA LYS A 172 7.50 -16.54 7.59
C LYS A 172 6.86 -15.80 8.77
N LYS A 173 5.84 -14.98 8.52
CA LYS A 173 5.08 -14.26 9.57
C LYS A 173 4.00 -15.13 10.21
N THR A 174 3.72 -16.31 9.69
CA THR A 174 2.72 -17.23 10.29
C THR A 174 3.19 -17.76 11.64
N GLY A 175 2.24 -18.13 12.50
CA GLY A 175 2.54 -18.65 13.83
C GLY A 175 2.99 -17.60 14.85
N HIS A 176 2.81 -16.33 14.54
CA HIS A 176 3.08 -15.24 15.49
C HIS A 176 2.13 -15.24 16.68
N LEU A 177 2.52 -14.59 17.76
CA LEU A 177 1.62 -14.32 18.88
C LEU A 177 0.43 -13.47 18.42
N ILE A 178 -0.72 -13.69 19.04
CA ILE A 178 -1.92 -12.90 18.72
C ILE A 178 -1.68 -11.46 19.13
N VAL A 179 -1.96 -10.53 18.22
CA VAL A 179 -2.01 -9.09 18.51
C VAL A 179 -3.42 -8.79 19.03
N PRO A 180 -3.59 -8.41 20.32
CA PRO A 180 -4.92 -8.23 20.93
C PRO A 180 -5.53 -6.86 20.58
N GLY A 181 -5.44 -6.45 19.31
CA GLY A 181 -6.01 -5.19 18.83
C GLY A 181 -7.51 -5.30 18.55
N THR A 182 -8.21 -4.18 18.64
CA THR A 182 -9.62 -4.06 18.30
C THR A 182 -9.80 -3.08 17.16
N GLN A 183 -10.48 -3.50 16.09
CA GLN A 183 -10.77 -2.65 14.95
C GLN A 183 -11.57 -1.40 15.38
N ALA A 184 -11.25 -0.26 14.81
CA ALA A 184 -12.01 0.97 15.01
C ALA A 184 -13.43 0.81 14.45
N LYS A 185 -14.43 1.36 15.16
CA LYS A 185 -15.85 1.20 14.81
C LYS A 185 -16.21 1.81 13.46
N GLU A 186 -15.55 2.91 13.11
CA GLU A 186 -15.78 3.62 11.84
C GLU A 186 -14.95 3.03 10.68
N PHE A 187 -14.09 2.07 10.93
CA PHE A 187 -13.27 1.47 9.87
C PHE A 187 -14.04 0.40 9.10
N ASP A 188 -14.25 0.63 7.82
CA ASP A 188 -14.79 -0.37 6.88
C ASP A 188 -13.65 -0.97 6.05
N TRP A 189 -13.29 -2.22 6.30
CA TRP A 189 -12.21 -2.91 5.59
C TRP A 189 -12.55 -3.25 4.14
N LEU A 190 -13.83 -3.23 3.76
CA LEU A 190 -14.29 -3.42 2.38
C LEU A 190 -14.19 -2.13 1.57
N HIS A 191 -14.46 -0.99 2.21
CA HIS A 191 -14.43 0.34 1.61
C HIS A 191 -13.55 1.27 2.46
N PRO A 192 -12.24 0.94 2.62
CA PRO A 192 -11.38 1.74 3.47
C PRO A 192 -11.26 3.16 2.94
N GLU A 193 -11.54 4.12 3.80
CA GLU A 193 -11.33 5.55 3.57
C GLU A 193 -10.18 6.06 4.44
N ARG A 194 -9.57 7.15 4.01
CA ARG A 194 -8.49 7.76 4.81
C ARG A 194 -9.01 8.18 6.17
N ARG A 195 -8.36 7.68 7.24
CA ARG A 195 -8.65 8.07 8.61
C ARG A 195 -8.55 9.58 8.76
N PHE A 196 -9.52 10.19 9.43
CA PHE A 196 -9.43 11.59 9.79
C PHE A 196 -8.26 11.80 10.77
N THR A 197 -7.37 12.76 10.46
CA THR A 197 -6.30 13.23 11.32
C THR A 197 -6.28 14.75 11.33
N ARG A 198 -5.74 15.35 12.39
CA ARG A 198 -5.52 16.80 12.44
C ARG A 198 -4.32 17.14 11.56
N ALA A 199 -4.39 18.28 10.87
CA ALA A 199 -3.24 18.78 10.15
C ALA A 199 -2.26 19.43 11.15
N VAL A 200 -1.00 18.99 11.11
CA VAL A 200 0.09 19.51 11.94
C VAL A 200 1.26 19.86 11.02
N ASN A 201 1.54 21.13 10.83
CA ASN A 201 2.65 21.62 10.01
C ASN A 201 2.80 20.91 8.64
N GLY A 202 1.67 20.75 7.95
CA GLY A 202 1.63 20.09 6.63
C GLY A 202 1.55 18.55 6.68
N ILE A 203 1.52 17.91 7.84
CA ILE A 203 1.33 16.48 8.02
C ILE A 203 -0.11 16.20 8.47
N GLY A 204 -0.76 15.19 7.90
CA GLY A 204 -2.14 14.83 8.25
C GLY A 204 -3.20 15.70 7.60
N GLY A 205 -4.45 15.53 8.00
CA GLY A 205 -5.61 16.16 7.40
C GLY A 205 -5.76 15.79 5.92
N SER A 206 -5.92 16.78 5.05
CA SER A 206 -6.02 16.61 3.60
C SER A 206 -4.67 16.62 2.88
N ASN A 207 -3.56 16.79 3.61
CA ASN A 207 -2.23 16.81 3.00
C ASN A 207 -1.83 15.43 2.47
N VAL A 208 -0.98 15.39 1.45
CA VAL A 208 -0.38 14.13 0.97
C VAL A 208 0.54 13.57 2.05
N PRO A 209 0.66 12.24 2.16
CA PRO A 209 1.56 11.62 3.13
C PRO A 209 3.02 12.06 2.90
N VAL A 210 3.72 12.33 4.01
CA VAL A 210 5.12 12.75 3.99
C VAL A 210 6.07 11.57 3.94
N VAL A 211 7.28 11.81 3.41
CA VAL A 211 8.39 10.86 3.45
C VAL A 211 9.46 11.40 4.40
N ILE A 212 9.85 10.57 5.39
CA ILE A 212 11.00 10.83 6.24
C ILE A 212 12.17 9.99 5.74
N GLY A 213 13.30 10.63 5.48
CA GLY A 213 14.56 9.97 5.16
C GLY A 213 15.49 9.94 6.37
N THR A 214 16.57 9.16 6.28
CA THR A 214 17.65 9.12 7.26
C THR A 214 18.94 9.60 6.58
N GLY A 215 19.75 10.43 7.25
CA GLY A 215 21.00 10.87 6.65
C GLY A 215 21.73 11.94 7.44
N SER A 216 22.96 12.22 7.03
CA SER A 216 23.78 13.29 7.63
C SER A 216 23.40 14.69 7.14
N GLY A 217 22.39 14.80 6.26
CA GLY A 217 22.00 16.08 5.65
C GLY A 217 22.99 16.64 4.62
N ASN A 218 24.11 15.97 4.39
CA ASN A 218 25.00 16.33 3.30
C ASN A 218 24.48 15.70 2.01
N ALA A 219 23.97 16.50 1.11
CA ALA A 219 23.43 16.05 -0.15
C ALA A 219 24.56 15.49 -1.05
N ASP A 220 24.65 14.16 -1.10
CA ASP A 220 25.22 13.45 -2.25
C ASP A 220 24.14 13.22 -3.34
N SER A 221 22.99 13.92 -3.21
CA SER A 221 21.90 13.79 -4.17
C SER A 221 22.22 14.63 -5.41
N SER A 222 22.34 14.00 -6.57
CA SER A 222 22.18 14.67 -7.86
C SER A 222 20.89 15.50 -7.85
N ASP A 223 20.88 16.66 -8.50
CA ASP A 223 19.71 17.58 -8.52
C ASP A 223 18.41 16.92 -9.01
N ASP A 224 18.49 15.75 -9.64
CA ASP A 224 17.35 14.98 -10.21
C ASP A 224 16.69 13.98 -9.24
N LYS A 225 17.22 13.75 -8.02
CA LYS A 225 16.62 12.79 -7.09
C LYS A 225 15.58 13.42 -6.18
N GLN A 226 14.55 12.62 -5.83
CA GLN A 226 13.48 13.04 -4.93
C GLN A 226 14.02 13.23 -3.51
N LYS A 227 13.79 14.41 -2.92
CA LYS A 227 14.19 14.71 -1.55
C LYS A 227 13.08 14.34 -0.58
N ALA A 228 13.45 13.69 0.53
CA ALA A 228 12.53 13.47 1.63
C ALA A 228 11.98 14.79 2.21
N ASP A 229 10.75 14.81 2.69
CA ASP A 229 10.15 16.01 3.29
C ASP A 229 10.83 16.37 4.63
N TYR A 230 11.27 15.36 5.36
CA TYR A 230 12.02 15.46 6.61
C TYR A 230 13.23 14.52 6.57
N ILE A 231 14.34 14.93 7.19
CA ILE A 231 15.55 14.10 7.34
C ILE A 231 15.83 13.89 8.83
N TYR A 232 15.83 12.65 9.26
CA TYR A 232 16.30 12.30 10.61
C TYR A 232 17.82 12.28 10.64
N VAL A 233 18.41 13.09 11.51
CA VAL A 233 19.85 13.30 11.64
C VAL A 233 20.43 12.79 12.98
N GLY A 234 19.59 12.12 13.80
CA GLY A 234 20.02 11.61 15.10
C GLY A 234 20.38 12.70 16.09
N SER A 235 21.57 12.59 16.70
CA SER A 235 22.06 13.50 17.72
C SER A 235 22.99 14.62 17.20
N LYS A 236 23.22 14.67 15.86
CA LYS A 236 24.17 15.64 15.29
C LYS A 236 23.58 16.32 14.08
N LEU A 237 23.47 17.66 14.16
CA LEU A 237 23.10 18.45 12.97
C LEU A 237 24.22 18.43 11.94
N PRO A 238 23.86 18.49 10.64
CA PRO A 238 24.82 18.72 9.55
C PRO A 238 25.60 20.02 9.73
N GLU A 239 26.82 20.09 9.21
CA GLU A 239 27.63 21.29 9.23
C GLU A 239 26.99 22.45 8.43
N SER A 240 26.25 22.10 7.37
CA SER A 240 25.46 23.04 6.60
C SER A 240 24.03 22.55 6.46
N LEU A 241 23.06 23.38 6.80
CA LEU A 241 21.63 23.07 6.64
C LEU A 241 21.13 23.56 5.28
N GLU A 242 20.41 22.71 4.57
CA GLU A 242 19.73 23.12 3.33
C GLU A 242 18.58 24.06 3.64
N LYS A 243 18.42 25.13 2.86
CA LYS A 243 17.49 26.24 3.16
C LYS A 243 16.01 25.87 3.21
N ASN A 244 15.60 24.77 2.56
CA ASN A 244 14.21 24.35 2.44
C ASN A 244 14.01 22.90 2.93
N GLN A 245 14.96 22.35 3.69
CA GLN A 245 14.90 21.00 4.22
C GLN A 245 14.49 21.04 5.70
N ASN A 246 13.55 20.16 6.09
CA ASN A 246 13.19 19.94 7.48
C ASN A 246 14.02 18.79 8.08
N TYR A 247 14.42 18.95 9.35
CA TYR A 247 15.25 17.99 10.05
C TYR A 247 14.60 17.51 11.33
N LEU A 248 14.73 16.21 11.62
CA LEU A 248 14.36 15.61 12.90
C LEU A 248 15.62 15.37 13.73
N LEU A 249 15.62 15.89 14.94
CA LEU A 249 16.75 15.84 15.87
C LEU A 249 16.30 15.16 17.17
N ASP A 250 17.17 14.35 17.77
CA ASP A 250 16.91 13.74 19.05
C ASP A 250 16.51 14.79 20.10
N CYS A 251 15.46 14.53 20.87
CA CYS A 251 14.82 15.51 21.76
C CYS A 251 15.75 16.07 22.83
N ASN A 252 16.72 15.31 23.31
CA ASN A 252 17.72 15.77 24.28
C ASN A 252 18.64 16.86 23.68
N VAL A 253 19.16 16.62 22.46
CA VAL A 253 20.01 17.58 21.75
C VAL A 253 19.21 18.81 21.34
N TYR A 254 17.97 18.61 20.88
CA TYR A 254 17.06 19.71 20.60
C TYR A 254 16.86 20.61 21.82
N ALA A 255 16.59 20.01 22.99
CA ALA A 255 16.39 20.74 24.24
C ALA A 255 17.63 21.54 24.65
N GLU A 256 18.82 20.97 24.51
CA GLU A 256 20.09 21.66 24.77
C GLU A 256 20.28 22.88 23.88
N LEU A 257 20.10 22.73 22.59
CA LEU A 257 20.20 23.83 21.61
C LEU A 257 19.16 24.91 21.89
N GLN A 258 17.92 24.50 22.22
CA GLN A 258 16.85 25.44 22.58
C GLN A 258 17.18 26.25 23.82
N ALA A 259 17.69 25.60 24.87
CA ALA A 259 18.09 26.27 26.11
C ALA A 259 19.24 27.28 25.95
N GLN A 260 20.14 27.00 24.99
CA GLN A 260 21.25 27.86 24.63
C GLN A 260 20.85 28.99 23.65
N GLY A 261 19.62 28.95 23.08
CA GLY A 261 19.21 29.87 22.04
C GLY A 261 19.89 29.64 20.68
N ASN A 262 20.45 28.44 20.46
CA ASN A 262 21.26 28.05 19.31
C ASN A 262 20.50 27.19 18.29
N LEU A 263 19.16 27.09 18.37
CA LEU A 263 18.39 26.38 17.34
C LEU A 263 18.50 27.12 16.00
N PRO A 264 19.01 26.49 14.94
CA PRO A 264 19.03 27.09 13.62
C PRO A 264 17.62 27.34 13.10
N VAL A 265 17.45 28.44 12.40
CA VAL A 265 16.20 28.81 11.72
C VAL A 265 16.40 28.88 10.22
N GLY A 266 15.37 28.54 9.47
CA GLY A 266 15.35 28.63 8.00
C GLY A 266 15.12 30.06 7.49
N LYS A 267 14.76 30.18 6.21
CA LYS A 267 14.38 31.45 5.62
C LYS A 267 13.21 32.07 6.39
N ASN A 268 13.26 33.38 6.57
CA ASN A 268 12.21 34.16 7.25
C ASN A 268 11.97 33.76 8.73
N GLY A 269 12.96 33.12 9.39
CA GLY A 269 12.84 32.73 10.81
C GLY A 269 11.95 31.50 11.05
N ALA A 270 11.58 30.75 10.00
CA ALA A 270 10.80 29.54 10.13
C ALA A 270 11.58 28.42 10.82
N ASN A 271 10.90 27.65 11.68
CA ASN A 271 11.49 26.44 12.25
C ASN A 271 11.70 25.41 11.15
N ILE A 272 12.88 24.81 11.11
CA ILE A 272 13.23 23.71 10.21
C ILE A 272 13.79 22.50 10.95
N ILE A 273 13.91 22.59 12.29
CA ILE A 273 14.38 21.50 13.14
C ILE A 273 13.29 21.18 14.15
N TYR A 274 12.96 19.90 14.25
CA TYR A 274 11.89 19.41 15.10
C TYR A 274 12.37 18.24 15.96
N PRO A 275 11.93 18.18 17.25
CA PRO A 275 12.36 17.13 18.16
C PRO A 275 11.63 15.82 17.88
N ILE A 276 12.37 14.70 17.97
CA ILE A 276 11.81 13.34 18.00
C ILE A 276 12.06 12.71 19.35
N PHE A 277 11.01 12.15 19.94
CA PHE A 277 11.00 11.57 21.28
C PHE A 277 10.87 10.05 21.17
N PRO A 278 11.78 9.25 21.74
CA PRO A 278 11.49 7.85 22.03
C PRO A 278 10.39 7.74 23.07
N ILE A 279 9.71 6.60 23.15
CA ILE A 279 8.62 6.39 24.13
C ILE A 279 9.05 6.70 25.57
N THR A 280 10.29 6.38 25.93
CA THR A 280 10.85 6.64 27.25
C THR A 280 11.00 8.13 27.57
N ALA A 281 11.03 8.98 26.58
CA ALA A 281 11.10 10.44 26.71
C ALA A 281 9.72 11.12 26.61
N MET A 282 8.64 10.36 26.50
CA MET A 282 7.27 10.89 26.39
C MET A 282 6.92 11.90 27.52
N PRO A 283 7.30 11.71 28.79
CA PRO A 283 7.02 12.68 29.82
C PRO A 283 7.63 14.08 29.59
N PHE A 284 8.66 14.18 28.75
CA PHE A 284 9.31 15.44 28.40
C PHE A 284 8.68 16.19 27.23
N VAL A 285 7.68 15.59 26.56
CA VAL A 285 6.97 16.22 25.42
C VAL A 285 6.37 17.57 25.81
N CYS A 286 5.83 17.68 27.03
CA CYS A 286 5.25 18.93 27.54
C CYS A 286 6.28 20.00 27.88
N MET A 287 7.54 19.63 28.10
CA MET A 287 8.60 20.55 28.52
C MET A 287 9.30 21.26 27.38
N ILE A 288 9.30 20.65 26.20
CA ILE A 288 9.97 21.19 25.01
C ILE A 288 8.95 21.96 24.16
N LYS A 289 9.27 23.22 23.85
CA LYS A 289 8.42 24.07 23.00
C LYS A 289 8.79 23.87 21.53
N ALA A 290 7.87 23.33 20.74
CA ALA A 290 7.99 23.21 19.31
C ALA A 290 6.59 23.13 18.68
N ASP A 291 6.45 23.67 17.45
CA ASP A 291 5.18 23.68 16.73
C ASP A 291 4.85 22.32 16.09
N LEU A 292 5.86 21.47 15.99
CA LEU A 292 5.78 20.10 15.53
C LEU A 292 6.73 19.25 16.35
N LYS A 293 6.23 18.11 16.82
CA LYS A 293 6.97 17.11 17.60
C LYS A 293 6.70 15.72 17.04
N PHE A 294 7.67 14.83 17.14
CA PHE A 294 7.49 13.45 16.73
C PHE A 294 7.64 12.55 17.95
N LEU A 295 6.70 11.61 18.15
CA LEU A 295 6.73 10.65 19.25
C LEU A 295 6.71 9.23 18.72
N VAL A 296 7.76 8.45 19.00
CA VAL A 296 7.84 7.04 18.61
C VAL A 296 6.98 6.20 19.55
N LEU A 297 6.02 5.49 18.98
CA LEU A 297 5.10 4.59 19.68
C LEU A 297 5.04 3.21 19.01
N GLN A 298 4.72 2.20 19.81
CA GLN A 298 4.38 0.85 19.35
C GLN A 298 3.13 0.36 20.09
N PHE A 299 2.42 -0.60 19.52
CA PHE A 299 1.29 -1.23 20.20
C PHE A 299 1.77 -1.93 21.49
N GLY A 300 0.95 -1.87 22.54
CA GLY A 300 1.34 -2.36 23.86
C GLY A 300 2.12 -1.34 24.73
N ALA A 301 2.38 -0.13 24.23
CA ALA A 301 2.80 0.99 25.09
C ALA A 301 1.71 1.32 26.12
N PRO A 302 2.05 1.96 27.26
CA PRO A 302 1.05 2.34 28.28
C PRO A 302 -0.06 3.21 27.70
N THR A 303 -1.22 2.62 27.44
CA THR A 303 -2.31 3.23 26.65
C THR A 303 -2.83 4.51 27.27
N GLU A 304 -3.09 4.53 28.58
CA GLU A 304 -3.59 5.73 29.27
C GLU A 304 -2.61 6.90 29.19
N GLU A 305 -1.32 6.63 29.33
CA GLU A 305 -0.28 7.64 29.33
C GLU A 305 -0.10 8.28 27.96
N TYR A 306 0.06 7.47 26.91
CA TYR A 306 0.27 8.05 25.58
C TYR A 306 -1.00 8.70 25.04
N LEU A 307 -2.19 8.19 25.33
CA LEU A 307 -3.44 8.83 24.93
C LEU A 307 -3.64 10.18 25.62
N ALA A 308 -3.31 10.29 26.91
CA ALA A 308 -3.32 11.56 27.63
C ALA A 308 -2.34 12.55 26.99
N CYS A 309 -1.12 12.12 26.66
CA CYS A 309 -0.12 12.92 25.96
C CYS A 309 -0.65 13.41 24.62
N LEU A 310 -1.16 12.52 23.74
CA LEU A 310 -1.62 12.87 22.40
C LEU A 310 -2.83 13.82 22.41
N LYS A 311 -3.74 13.66 23.35
CA LYS A 311 -4.92 14.54 23.49
C LYS A 311 -4.53 15.95 23.96
N THR A 312 -3.49 16.05 24.80
CA THR A 312 -3.00 17.32 25.33
C THR A 312 -2.07 18.04 24.34
N HIS A 313 -1.38 17.28 23.49
CA HIS A 313 -0.38 17.76 22.54
C HIS A 313 -0.80 17.50 21.09
N PRO A 314 -1.70 18.33 20.51
CA PRO A 314 -2.16 18.18 19.14
C PRO A 314 -1.05 18.40 18.10
N GLU A 315 0.07 19.03 18.48
CA GLU A 315 1.26 19.26 17.67
C GLU A 315 2.14 18.01 17.52
N VAL A 316 1.78 16.89 18.15
CA VAL A 316 2.53 15.63 18.06
C VAL A 316 2.09 14.81 16.85
N VAL A 317 3.07 14.37 16.07
CA VAL A 317 2.96 13.35 15.04
C VAL A 317 3.48 12.02 15.62
N VAL A 318 2.70 10.96 15.51
CA VAL A 318 3.09 9.63 15.97
C VAL A 318 3.96 8.96 14.93
N VAL A 319 5.12 8.48 15.34
CA VAL A 319 5.98 7.58 14.54
C VAL A 319 5.71 6.16 15.00
N CYS A 320 4.87 5.45 14.24
CA CYS A 320 4.41 4.11 14.59
C CYS A 320 5.43 3.06 14.14
N THR A 321 6.07 2.40 15.10
CA THR A 321 7.01 1.30 14.85
C THR A 321 6.47 -0.02 15.37
N SER A 322 7.11 -1.15 15.03
CA SER A 322 6.80 -2.46 15.58
C SER A 322 8.02 -3.37 15.59
N ASN A 323 8.15 -4.13 16.69
CA ASN A 323 9.09 -5.22 16.86
C ASN A 323 8.40 -6.60 16.81
N HIS A 324 7.09 -6.63 16.52
CA HIS A 324 6.33 -7.85 16.45
C HIS A 324 6.64 -8.63 15.16
N GLN A 325 6.55 -9.96 15.17
CA GLN A 325 6.76 -10.79 13.97
C GLN A 325 5.78 -10.42 12.84
N ASN A 326 4.51 -10.17 13.18
CA ASN A 326 3.52 -9.57 12.28
C ASN A 326 3.42 -8.07 12.53
N ARG A 327 4.37 -7.31 11.95
CA ARG A 327 4.49 -5.84 12.11
C ARG A 327 3.24 -5.12 11.64
N LEU A 328 2.67 -5.55 10.53
CA LEU A 328 1.47 -4.95 9.96
C LEU A 328 0.28 -4.99 10.95
N ALA A 329 0.02 -6.16 11.53
CA ALA A 329 -1.08 -6.31 12.48
C ALA A 329 -0.87 -5.45 13.74
N ASP A 330 0.37 -5.40 14.25
CA ASP A 330 0.75 -4.63 15.41
C ASP A 330 0.60 -3.11 15.17
N GLN A 331 1.06 -2.63 14.02
CA GLN A 331 0.92 -1.23 13.62
C GLN A 331 -0.54 -0.83 13.35
N ARG A 332 -1.33 -1.71 12.71
CA ARG A 332 -2.78 -1.53 12.59
C ARG A 332 -3.44 -1.39 13.97
N ALA A 333 -3.07 -2.27 14.92
CA ALA A 333 -3.65 -2.28 16.26
C ALA A 333 -3.44 -0.95 17.00
N LEU A 334 -2.23 -0.36 16.95
CA LEU A 334 -1.98 0.95 17.54
C LEU A 334 -2.87 2.04 16.94
N VAL A 335 -2.97 2.11 15.62
CA VAL A 335 -3.77 3.15 14.97
C VAL A 335 -5.26 2.99 15.26
N HIS A 336 -5.76 1.77 15.27
CA HIS A 336 -7.15 1.50 15.65
C HIS A 336 -7.42 1.80 17.14
N GLU A 337 -6.47 1.54 18.04
CA GLU A 337 -6.56 1.90 19.45
C GLU A 337 -6.62 3.44 19.60
N MET A 338 -5.74 4.18 18.91
CA MET A 338 -5.80 5.63 18.85
C MET A 338 -7.14 6.14 18.35
N TRP A 339 -7.64 5.57 17.26
CA TRP A 339 -8.91 5.96 16.63
C TRP A 339 -10.10 5.72 17.55
N ASN A 340 -10.21 4.53 18.14
CA ASN A 340 -11.24 4.19 19.11
C ASN A 340 -11.27 5.12 20.35
N ASN A 341 -10.13 5.72 20.67
CA ASN A 341 -9.98 6.61 21.82
C ASN A 341 -9.98 8.11 21.44
N GLY A 342 -10.27 8.47 20.18
CA GLY A 342 -10.37 9.85 19.72
C GLY A 342 -9.05 10.60 19.66
N ALA A 343 -7.92 9.90 19.54
CA ALA A 343 -6.60 10.49 19.28
C ALA A 343 -6.41 10.64 17.76
N PHE A 344 -6.57 11.85 17.26
CA PHE A 344 -6.53 12.18 15.83
C PHE A 344 -5.19 12.78 15.38
N ASN A 345 -4.13 12.49 16.10
CA ASN A 345 -2.78 12.86 15.71
C ASN A 345 -2.38 12.15 14.43
N PRO A 346 -1.62 12.81 13.52
CA PRO A 346 -1.09 12.16 12.33
C PRO A 346 -0.17 10.99 12.67
N VAL A 347 -0.09 10.01 11.77
CA VAL A 347 0.72 8.81 11.94
C VAL A 347 1.65 8.61 10.76
N VAL A 348 2.94 8.51 11.04
CA VAL A 348 4.00 8.08 10.11
C VAL A 348 4.38 6.65 10.45
N PHE A 349 4.24 5.73 9.52
CA PHE A 349 4.71 4.36 9.74
C PHE A 349 6.20 4.22 9.47
N THR A 350 6.89 3.55 10.37
CA THR A 350 8.33 3.29 10.25
C THR A 350 8.67 1.84 10.48
N GLN A 351 9.72 1.38 9.79
CA GLN A 351 10.29 0.04 9.98
C GLN A 351 11.77 0.04 9.63
N MET A 352 12.54 -0.70 10.45
CA MET A 352 13.94 -1.00 10.19
C MET A 352 14.06 -2.35 9.48
N TYR A 353 14.82 -2.37 8.39
CA TYR A 353 15.24 -3.55 7.63
C TYR A 353 16.75 -3.75 7.76
N ARG A 354 17.24 -4.88 7.27
CA ARG A 354 18.67 -5.18 7.22
C ARG A 354 19.00 -5.91 5.94
N HIS A 355 19.34 -5.16 4.91
CA HIS A 355 19.71 -5.66 3.59
C HIS A 355 20.98 -5.01 3.09
N SER A 356 21.79 -5.80 2.37
CA SER A 356 22.91 -5.27 1.59
C SER A 356 22.41 -4.61 0.30
N LYS A 357 23.26 -3.81 -0.33
CA LYS A 357 22.96 -3.21 -1.63
C LYS A 357 22.61 -4.24 -2.71
N ALA A 358 23.21 -5.45 -2.64
CA ALA A 358 22.90 -6.52 -3.57
C ALA A 358 21.47 -7.10 -3.37
N GLU A 359 20.89 -6.92 -2.19
CA GLU A 359 19.55 -7.35 -1.81
C GLU A 359 18.51 -6.22 -1.88
N LYS A 360 18.79 -5.15 -2.60
CA LYS A 360 17.88 -4.00 -2.75
C LYS A 360 16.46 -4.41 -3.19
N SER A 361 16.37 -5.34 -4.14
CA SER A 361 15.06 -5.84 -4.60
C SER A 361 14.27 -6.52 -3.48
N ASP A 362 14.94 -7.27 -2.61
CA ASP A 362 14.29 -7.94 -1.48
C ASP A 362 13.81 -6.91 -0.44
N PHE A 363 14.65 -5.91 -0.14
CA PHE A 363 14.24 -4.78 0.69
C PHE A 363 12.99 -4.07 0.14
N GLN A 364 12.94 -3.81 -1.16
CA GLN A 364 11.80 -3.14 -1.80
C GLN A 364 10.53 -3.98 -1.69
N LEU A 365 10.62 -5.29 -1.93
CA LEU A 365 9.48 -6.21 -1.84
C LEU A 365 8.96 -6.32 -0.40
N GLU A 366 9.85 -6.46 0.58
CA GLU A 366 9.50 -6.58 1.99
C GLU A 366 8.88 -5.29 2.53
N ALA A 367 9.50 -4.13 2.25
CA ALA A 367 8.98 -2.84 2.66
C ALA A 367 7.61 -2.54 2.03
N ALA A 368 7.45 -2.87 0.74
CA ALA A 368 6.19 -2.67 0.03
C ALA A 368 5.08 -3.60 0.56
N ALA A 369 5.40 -4.84 0.93
CA ALA A 369 4.45 -5.78 1.53
C ALA A 369 4.03 -5.36 2.96
N ASP A 370 4.97 -4.85 3.76
CA ASP A 370 4.68 -4.41 5.12
C ASP A 370 3.86 -3.11 5.16
N MET A 371 4.21 -2.14 4.31
CA MET A 371 3.62 -0.80 4.34
C MET A 371 2.38 -0.68 3.45
N GLY A 372 2.30 -1.44 2.35
CA GLY A 372 1.27 -1.27 1.33
C GLY A 372 -0.15 -1.40 1.87
N ALA A 373 -0.41 -2.39 2.73
CA ALA A 373 -1.73 -2.60 3.32
C ALA A 373 -2.15 -1.44 4.24
N LEU A 374 -1.23 -0.91 5.05
CA LEU A 374 -1.49 0.25 5.93
C LEU A 374 -1.90 1.49 5.13
N MET A 375 -1.32 1.64 3.95
CA MET A 375 -1.60 2.75 3.03
C MET A 375 -2.93 2.57 2.32
N ILE A 376 -3.22 1.37 1.81
CA ILE A 376 -4.50 1.04 1.16
C ILE A 376 -5.66 1.17 2.15
N ASP A 377 -5.43 0.83 3.42
CA ASP A 377 -6.41 0.98 4.49
C ASP A 377 -6.62 2.44 4.94
N GLY A 378 -5.87 3.38 4.38
CA GLY A 378 -6.01 4.81 4.68
C GLY A 378 -5.54 5.20 6.09
N LEU A 379 -4.64 4.43 6.70
CA LEU A 379 -4.20 4.64 8.08
C LEU A 379 -2.98 5.57 8.22
N THR A 380 -2.36 5.97 7.11
CA THR A 380 -1.08 6.68 7.11
C THR A 380 -1.19 8.17 6.80
N ASP A 381 -0.32 8.96 7.42
CA ASP A 381 0.02 10.33 7.06
C ASP A 381 1.50 10.48 6.64
N GLY A 382 2.25 9.39 6.62
CA GLY A 382 3.63 9.36 6.15
C GLY A 382 4.31 8.00 6.28
N ILE A 383 5.50 7.92 5.72
CA ILE A 383 6.34 6.72 5.70
C ILE A 383 7.79 7.08 6.03
N TRP A 384 8.43 6.23 6.80
CA TRP A 384 9.86 6.30 7.10
C TRP A 384 10.47 4.90 7.05
N LEU A 385 11.18 4.61 5.98
CA LEU A 385 11.93 3.37 5.84
C LEU A 385 13.35 3.55 6.33
N MET A 386 13.88 2.56 7.03
CA MET A 386 15.26 2.52 7.51
C MET A 386 15.91 1.19 7.12
N ASN A 387 17.22 1.20 6.93
CA ASN A 387 17.99 -0.01 6.67
C ASN A 387 19.31 0.01 7.45
N ASP A 388 19.55 -1.02 8.24
CA ASP A 388 20.82 -1.29 8.94
C ASP A 388 21.71 -2.18 8.06
N GLY A 389 22.02 -1.69 6.86
CA GLY A 389 22.86 -2.29 5.84
C GLY A 389 23.46 -1.19 4.95
N ASP A 390 23.92 -1.58 3.77
CA ASP A 390 24.66 -0.66 2.88
C ASP A 390 23.84 -0.15 1.67
N ILE A 391 22.50 -0.28 1.71
CA ILE A 391 21.64 0.38 0.72
C ILE A 391 21.74 1.90 0.94
N PRO A 392 22.04 2.69 -0.10
CA PRO A 392 22.09 4.14 0.00
C PRO A 392 20.76 4.76 0.47
N ASN A 393 20.84 5.79 1.30
CA ASN A 393 19.64 6.43 1.89
C ASN A 393 18.71 7.06 0.85
N ASP A 394 19.23 7.53 -0.27
CA ASP A 394 18.45 8.02 -1.40
C ASP A 394 17.63 6.90 -2.05
N GLU A 395 18.18 5.71 -2.23
CA GLU A 395 17.47 4.54 -2.77
C GLU A 395 16.38 4.04 -1.80
N ILE A 396 16.60 4.15 -0.48
CA ILE A 396 15.60 3.87 0.54
C ILE A 396 14.45 4.90 0.45
N THR A 397 14.79 6.17 0.29
CA THR A 397 13.83 7.27 0.14
C THR A 397 13.01 7.11 -1.14
N ASP A 398 13.63 6.79 -2.28
CA ASP A 398 12.95 6.51 -3.54
C ASP A 398 11.98 5.33 -3.41
N THR A 399 12.36 4.29 -2.66
CA THR A 399 11.46 3.16 -2.35
C THR A 399 10.23 3.62 -1.57
N ALA A 400 10.40 4.50 -0.58
CA ALA A 400 9.28 5.05 0.19
C ALA A 400 8.30 5.84 -0.70
N PHE A 401 8.81 6.69 -1.60
CA PHE A 401 7.98 7.37 -2.61
C PHE A 401 7.29 6.38 -3.55
N GLY A 402 8.00 5.37 -4.01
CA GLY A 402 7.44 4.31 -4.87
C GLY A 402 6.27 3.57 -4.21
N ILE A 403 6.35 3.27 -2.91
CA ILE A 403 5.28 2.63 -2.15
C ILE A 403 4.05 3.55 -2.04
N LEU A 404 4.24 4.85 -1.73
CA LEU A 404 3.15 5.83 -1.69
C LEU A 404 2.47 5.98 -3.05
N GLN A 405 3.24 5.99 -4.13
CA GLN A 405 2.72 6.06 -5.50
C GLN A 405 1.96 4.78 -5.88
N ALA A 406 2.49 3.61 -5.55
CA ALA A 406 1.83 2.33 -5.79
C ALA A 406 0.50 2.21 -5.02
N ALA A 407 0.39 2.80 -3.82
CA ALA A 407 -0.82 2.89 -3.03
C ALA A 407 -1.75 4.05 -3.43
N ARG A 408 -1.43 4.82 -4.47
CA ARG A 408 -2.22 5.96 -4.99
C ARG A 408 -2.38 7.13 -4.00
N LEU A 409 -1.46 7.30 -3.06
CA LEU A 409 -1.51 8.35 -2.05
C LEU A 409 -0.70 9.61 -2.43
N ARG A 410 0.40 9.42 -3.17
CA ARG A 410 1.26 10.52 -3.60
C ARG A 410 1.93 10.16 -4.92
N THR A 411 1.74 10.98 -5.95
CA THR A 411 2.46 10.87 -7.21
C THR A 411 3.75 11.65 -7.11
N SER A 412 4.87 11.02 -7.39
CA SER A 412 6.20 11.61 -7.22
C SER A 412 7.04 11.58 -8.50
N LYS A 413 6.67 10.72 -9.45
CA LYS A 413 7.33 10.60 -10.77
C LYS A 413 6.33 10.10 -11.82
N THR A 414 6.70 10.18 -13.09
CA THR A 414 5.93 9.58 -14.18
C THR A 414 5.71 8.09 -13.94
N GLU A 415 4.47 7.62 -14.06
CA GLU A 415 4.11 6.21 -13.97
C GLU A 415 3.97 5.60 -15.36
N TYR A 416 4.83 4.64 -15.69
CA TYR A 416 4.71 3.88 -16.92
C TYR A 416 3.82 2.65 -16.70
N ILE A 417 2.63 2.66 -17.31
CA ILE A 417 1.73 1.52 -17.31
C ILE A 417 2.05 0.70 -18.57
N SER A 418 2.90 -0.30 -18.41
CA SER A 418 3.36 -1.13 -19.50
C SER A 418 2.78 -2.54 -19.43
N CYS A 419 2.32 -3.03 -20.59
CA CYS A 419 1.87 -4.40 -20.75
C CYS A 419 3.05 -5.30 -21.14
N PRO A 420 3.23 -6.49 -20.52
CA PRO A 420 4.32 -7.41 -20.90
C PRO A 420 4.18 -8.01 -22.30
N GLY A 421 3.11 -7.64 -23.00
CA GLY A 421 2.80 -8.19 -24.33
C GLY A 421 1.96 -9.46 -24.25
N CYS A 422 1.49 -9.90 -25.40
CA CYS A 422 0.76 -11.15 -25.58
C CYS A 422 1.02 -11.68 -26.99
N GLY A 423 0.52 -12.87 -27.33
CA GLY A 423 0.66 -13.45 -28.66
C GLY A 423 0.03 -12.64 -29.81
N ARG A 424 -0.58 -11.49 -29.54
CA ARG A 424 -1.09 -10.54 -30.54
C ARG A 424 -0.15 -9.34 -30.75
N THR A 425 0.87 -9.18 -29.92
CA THR A 425 1.85 -8.10 -30.03
C THR A 425 2.85 -8.47 -31.12
N LEU A 426 2.98 -7.62 -32.14
CA LEU A 426 3.80 -7.89 -33.33
C LEU A 426 5.14 -7.14 -33.33
N TYR A 427 5.49 -6.46 -32.24
CA TYR A 427 6.72 -5.68 -32.05
C TYR A 427 7.30 -5.91 -30.66
N ASP A 428 8.56 -5.56 -30.44
CA ASP A 428 9.19 -5.68 -29.12
C ASP A 428 8.75 -4.50 -28.22
N LEU A 429 7.84 -4.80 -27.29
CA LEU A 429 7.35 -3.81 -26.34
C LEU A 429 8.44 -3.31 -25.39
N ARG A 430 9.45 -4.11 -25.09
CA ARG A 430 10.53 -3.75 -24.16
C ARG A 430 11.44 -2.70 -24.79
N GLU A 431 11.77 -2.85 -26.05
CA GLU A 431 12.52 -1.86 -26.82
C GLU A 431 11.77 -0.52 -26.84
N THR A 432 10.48 -0.55 -27.20
CA THR A 432 9.62 0.65 -27.21
C THR A 432 9.52 1.33 -25.83
N ILE A 433 9.43 0.54 -24.73
CA ILE A 433 9.39 1.08 -23.36
C ILE A 433 10.71 1.76 -23.02
N SER A 434 11.87 1.15 -23.39
CA SER A 434 13.17 1.73 -23.19
C SER A 434 13.33 3.06 -23.93
N GLU A 435 12.95 3.09 -25.20
CA GLU A 435 12.99 4.31 -26.05
C GLU A 435 12.14 5.46 -25.45
N ILE A 436 10.94 5.15 -24.96
CA ILE A 436 10.06 6.14 -24.33
C ILE A 436 10.69 6.70 -23.05
N ARG A 437 11.30 5.85 -22.22
CA ARG A 437 11.95 6.27 -20.99
C ARG A 437 13.22 7.09 -21.21
N GLU A 438 13.98 6.80 -22.25
CA GLU A 438 15.15 7.56 -22.63
C GLU A 438 14.80 8.94 -23.18
N ALA A 439 13.58 9.12 -23.66
CA ALA A 439 13.08 10.38 -24.22
C ALA A 439 12.41 11.30 -23.17
N ASP A 440 12.05 10.79 -21.98
CA ASP A 440 11.38 11.51 -20.89
C ASP A 440 12.41 12.03 -19.87
#